data_e0a8d6cc7a78d63e4b04a8a1ea05733b
#
_entry.id   e0a8d6cc7a78d63e4b04a8a1ea05733b
#
_cell.length_a   1.000
_cell.length_b   1.000
_cell.length_c   1.000
_cell.angle_alpha   90.00
_cell.angle_beta   90.00
_cell.angle_gamma   90.00
#
_symmetry.space_group_name_H-M   'P 1'
#
loop_
_entity.id
_entity.type
_entity.pdbx_description
1 polymer ?
#
loop_
_entity_poly.entity_id
_entity_poly.type
_entity_poly.pdbx_seq_one_letter_code
_entity_poly.pdbx_strand_id
1 'polypeptide(L)'
;MELQKLNIEHVLFLDIETVPEYASFEDLDETKQQLWTEKTKYIRKDEHSPTDFYPRAGIWAEFGKIVCISVGFLSLKDGIRNFRLKTFWGEEKSILIDFSSLLNEHFSKPYHLLCAHNGKEFDFPFIARRMIIHNIVLPEKLNSIGRKPWEIPHLDTMELWRFGDYKHFTSLKLLTNVLGIPSPKNDIEGSQVYEVFYNENDVHRIIKYCERDVVAIAQILLRLKQEALLKDSEISTVPL
;
A
#
# COMPACT_ATOMS: atom_id res chain seq x y z
N MET A 1 -3.20 0.21 -22.57
CA MET A 1 -4.01 -0.98 -22.13
C MET A 1 -5.49 -0.58 -22.15
N GLU A 2 -6.36 -1.38 -22.78
CA GLU A 2 -7.81 -1.14 -22.68
C GLU A 2 -8.33 -1.72 -21.38
N LEU A 3 -8.66 -0.86 -20.43
CA LEU A 3 -9.06 -1.23 -19.08
C LEU A 3 -10.28 -2.17 -19.05
N GLN A 4 -11.23 -1.99 -19.98
CA GLN A 4 -12.43 -2.81 -20.11
C GLN A 4 -12.14 -4.27 -20.46
N LYS A 5 -11.02 -4.55 -21.15
CA LYS A 5 -10.60 -5.92 -21.50
C LYS A 5 -9.76 -6.62 -20.43
N LEU A 6 -9.40 -5.89 -19.36
CA LEU A 6 -8.63 -6.46 -18.27
C LEU A 6 -9.47 -7.52 -17.53
N ASN A 7 -8.92 -8.74 -17.42
CA ASN A 7 -9.51 -9.74 -16.52
C ASN A 7 -9.13 -9.39 -15.08
N ILE A 8 -10.12 -9.03 -14.27
CA ILE A 8 -9.93 -8.60 -12.90
C ILE A 8 -9.39 -9.72 -11.98
N GLU A 9 -9.63 -11.00 -12.33
CA GLU A 9 -9.09 -12.15 -11.60
C GLU A 9 -7.55 -12.24 -11.69
N HIS A 10 -6.92 -11.48 -12.62
CA HIS A 10 -5.49 -11.39 -12.76
C HIS A 10 -4.88 -10.24 -11.95
N VAL A 11 -5.68 -9.53 -11.16
CA VAL A 11 -5.24 -8.35 -10.40
C VAL A 11 -5.16 -8.69 -8.91
N LEU A 12 -4.00 -8.49 -8.32
CA LEU A 12 -3.80 -8.47 -6.88
C LEU A 12 -3.85 -7.01 -6.42
N PHE A 13 -4.89 -6.67 -5.70
CA PHE A 13 -5.01 -5.37 -5.02
C PHE A 13 -4.18 -5.39 -3.75
N LEU A 14 -3.52 -4.29 -3.43
CA LEU A 14 -2.74 -4.21 -2.19
C LEU A 14 -2.68 -2.78 -1.66
N ASP A 15 -2.38 -2.71 -0.38
CA ASP A 15 -2.09 -1.50 0.37
C ASP A 15 -1.13 -1.84 1.51
N ILE A 16 -0.33 -0.87 1.97
CA ILE A 16 0.59 -1.04 3.08
C ILE A 16 0.43 0.05 4.12
N GLU A 17 0.65 -0.33 5.40
CA GLU A 17 0.78 0.63 6.47
C GLU A 17 2.20 0.64 7.00
N THR A 18 2.72 1.83 7.22
CA THR A 18 4.11 2.03 7.62
C THR A 18 4.22 2.98 8.79
N VAL A 19 5.26 2.76 9.60
CA VAL A 19 5.64 3.63 10.73
C VAL A 19 7.14 3.90 10.68
N PRO A 20 7.66 4.91 11.42
CA PRO A 20 9.09 5.01 11.69
C PRO A 20 9.66 3.69 12.22
N GLU A 21 10.92 3.39 11.93
CA GLU A 21 11.59 2.16 12.39
C GLU A 21 11.61 2.06 13.92
N TYR A 22 11.76 3.18 14.61
CA TYR A 22 11.75 3.31 16.06
C TYR A 22 10.66 4.29 16.52
N ALA A 23 10.29 4.22 17.79
CA ALA A 23 9.25 5.08 18.36
C ALA A 23 9.68 6.55 18.43
N SER A 24 10.95 6.83 18.71
CA SER A 24 11.46 8.19 18.79
C SER A 24 12.72 8.40 17.98
N PHE A 25 13.04 9.66 17.69
CA PHE A 25 14.28 10.05 17.02
C PHE A 25 15.50 9.68 17.85
N GLU A 26 15.39 9.75 19.16
CA GLU A 26 16.44 9.47 20.13
C GLU A 26 16.82 7.98 20.18
N ASP A 27 15.93 7.10 19.73
CA ASP A 27 16.19 5.64 19.63
C ASP A 27 17.06 5.28 18.41
N LEU A 28 17.26 6.22 17.48
CA LEU A 28 18.18 6.04 16.36
C LEU A 28 19.64 6.11 16.84
N ASP A 29 20.52 5.34 16.21
CA ASP A 29 21.97 5.55 16.37
C ASP A 29 22.39 6.93 15.82
N GLU A 30 23.55 7.43 16.29
CA GLU A 30 24.07 8.76 15.94
C GLU A 30 24.17 8.97 14.41
N THR A 31 24.56 7.93 13.67
CA THR A 31 24.68 7.99 12.20
C THR A 31 23.31 8.18 11.55
N LYS A 32 22.31 7.41 11.97
CA LYS A 32 20.94 7.55 11.46
C LYS A 32 20.32 8.89 11.85
N GLN A 33 20.58 9.40 13.05
CA GLN A 33 20.15 10.74 13.48
C GLN A 33 20.71 11.84 12.57
N GLN A 34 22.01 11.75 12.25
CA GLN A 34 22.65 12.68 11.33
C GLN A 34 22.04 12.57 9.92
N LEU A 35 21.93 11.36 9.36
CA LEU A 35 21.38 11.12 8.03
C LEU A 35 19.91 11.58 7.92
N TRP A 36 19.10 11.37 8.95
CA TRP A 36 17.74 11.90 9.03
C TRP A 36 17.71 13.42 9.01
N THR A 37 18.55 14.03 9.82
CA THR A 37 18.66 15.48 9.92
C THR A 37 19.04 16.12 8.57
N GLU A 38 20.02 15.53 7.87
CA GLU A 38 20.47 15.98 6.56
C GLU A 38 19.38 15.78 5.48
N LYS A 39 18.79 14.56 5.40
CA LYS A 39 17.75 14.22 4.41
C LYS A 39 16.54 15.13 4.51
N THR A 40 16.13 15.48 5.72
CA THR A 40 14.89 16.22 5.94
C THR A 40 15.07 17.74 6.01
N LYS A 41 16.31 18.25 6.02
CA LYS A 41 16.63 19.66 6.22
C LYS A 41 15.79 20.60 5.34
N TYR A 42 15.71 20.33 4.04
CA TYR A 42 14.98 21.19 3.10
C TYR A 42 13.46 21.02 3.16
N ILE A 43 12.97 19.84 3.61
CA ILE A 43 11.54 19.55 3.74
C ILE A 43 10.99 20.17 5.03
N ARG A 44 11.74 20.08 6.14
CA ARG A 44 11.37 20.67 7.44
C ARG A 44 11.41 22.19 7.43
N LYS A 45 12.26 22.75 6.56
CA LYS A 45 12.62 24.16 6.61
C LYS A 45 13.13 24.50 8.03
N ASP A 46 12.83 25.70 8.53
CA ASP A 46 13.16 26.11 9.90
C ASP A 46 11.95 26.01 10.85
N GLU A 47 10.88 25.29 10.42
CA GLU A 47 9.61 25.20 11.16
C GLU A 47 9.60 24.05 12.18
N HIS A 48 10.39 22.98 11.94
CA HIS A 48 10.43 21.79 12.79
C HIS A 48 11.84 21.33 13.06
N SER A 49 12.10 20.87 14.29
CA SER A 49 13.33 20.14 14.61
C SER A 49 13.37 18.78 13.93
N PRO A 50 14.54 18.13 13.80
CA PRO A 50 14.61 16.73 13.34
C PRO A 50 13.73 15.78 14.16
N THR A 51 13.70 15.97 15.48
CA THR A 51 12.90 15.19 16.42
C THR A 51 11.40 15.37 16.19
N ASP A 52 10.90 16.62 16.11
CA ASP A 52 9.49 16.91 15.89
C ASP A 52 8.97 16.37 14.55
N PHE A 53 9.87 16.24 13.58
CA PHE A 53 9.53 15.74 12.24
C PHE A 53 9.62 14.23 12.11
N TYR A 54 10.25 13.54 13.05
CA TYR A 54 10.52 12.11 12.98
C TYR A 54 9.27 11.22 12.94
N PRO A 55 8.14 11.55 13.56
CA PRO A 55 6.90 10.77 13.40
C PRO A 55 6.47 10.57 11.94
N ARG A 56 6.95 11.40 11.02
CA ARG A 56 6.71 11.25 9.56
C ARG A 56 7.68 10.30 8.87
N ALA A 57 8.67 9.74 9.57
CA ALA A 57 9.72 8.91 8.98
C ALA A 57 9.19 7.63 8.32
N GLY A 58 7.99 7.18 8.70
CA GLY A 58 7.32 6.04 8.08
C GLY A 58 7.10 6.14 6.57
N ILE A 59 7.14 7.34 5.97
CA ILE A 59 6.99 7.50 4.51
C ILE A 59 8.29 7.27 3.71
N TRP A 60 9.42 7.09 4.39
CA TRP A 60 10.73 6.79 3.76
C TRP A 60 11.20 5.40 4.14
N ALA A 61 11.40 4.54 3.16
CA ALA A 61 11.80 3.15 3.37
C ALA A 61 13.14 3.00 4.12
N GLU A 62 14.01 4.02 4.10
CA GLU A 62 15.30 4.03 4.79
C GLU A 62 15.17 4.27 6.30
N PHE A 63 14.04 4.83 6.74
CA PHE A 63 13.77 5.20 8.14
C PHE A 63 12.45 4.64 8.69
N GLY A 64 11.63 4.08 7.81
CA GLY A 64 10.37 3.46 8.17
C GLY A 64 10.44 1.94 8.13
N LYS A 65 9.38 1.30 8.62
CA LYS A 65 9.13 -0.15 8.50
C LYS A 65 7.68 -0.40 8.16
N ILE A 66 7.41 -1.56 7.56
CA ILE A 66 6.06 -2.02 7.24
C ILE A 66 5.42 -2.66 8.48
N VAL A 67 4.22 -2.21 8.83
CA VAL A 67 3.39 -2.76 9.90
C VAL A 67 2.54 -3.92 9.40
N CYS A 68 1.94 -3.72 8.22
CA CYS A 68 1.18 -4.75 7.54
C CYS A 68 1.16 -4.53 6.02
N ILE A 69 0.91 -5.62 5.30
CA ILE A 69 0.58 -5.64 3.87
C ILE A 69 -0.77 -6.33 3.75
N SER A 70 -1.80 -5.59 3.37
CA SER A 70 -3.10 -6.17 3.03
C SER A 70 -3.20 -6.41 1.53
N VAL A 71 -3.76 -7.55 1.16
CA VAL A 71 -3.97 -7.93 -0.23
C VAL A 71 -5.39 -8.42 -0.45
N GLY A 72 -5.90 -8.20 -1.67
CA GLY A 72 -7.21 -8.70 -2.07
C GLY A 72 -7.21 -9.15 -3.52
N PHE A 73 -7.97 -10.18 -3.84
CA PHE A 73 -8.19 -10.58 -5.21
C PHE A 73 -9.62 -11.06 -5.43
N LEU A 74 -10.14 -10.80 -6.62
CA LEU A 74 -11.45 -11.26 -7.04
C LEU A 74 -11.33 -12.64 -7.69
N SER A 75 -12.20 -13.56 -7.31
CA SER A 75 -12.42 -14.83 -8.02
C SER A 75 -13.87 -14.93 -8.46
N LEU A 76 -14.09 -15.52 -9.63
CA LEU A 76 -15.41 -15.82 -10.17
C LEU A 76 -15.56 -17.34 -10.29
N LYS A 77 -16.41 -17.93 -9.47
CA LYS A 77 -16.69 -19.37 -9.51
C LYS A 77 -18.19 -19.59 -9.63
N ASP A 78 -18.61 -20.33 -10.65
CA ASP A 78 -20.03 -20.65 -10.93
C ASP A 78 -20.92 -19.39 -11.00
N GLY A 79 -20.38 -18.29 -11.55
CA GLY A 79 -21.07 -16.99 -11.64
C GLY A 79 -21.13 -16.20 -10.33
N ILE A 80 -20.56 -16.73 -9.24
CA ILE A 80 -20.50 -16.06 -7.94
C ILE A 80 -19.15 -15.39 -7.78
N ARG A 81 -19.17 -14.07 -7.53
CA ARG A 81 -17.98 -13.29 -7.21
C ARG A 81 -17.61 -13.48 -5.75
N ASN A 82 -16.33 -13.63 -5.48
CA ASN A 82 -15.78 -13.62 -4.12
C ASN A 82 -14.50 -12.79 -4.12
N PHE A 83 -14.46 -11.73 -3.31
CA PHE A 83 -13.28 -10.92 -3.07
C PHE A 83 -12.64 -11.37 -1.76
N ARG A 84 -11.48 -12.00 -1.87
CA ARG A 84 -10.77 -12.56 -0.71
C ARG A 84 -9.68 -11.61 -0.25
N LEU A 85 -9.75 -11.21 1.01
CA LEU A 85 -8.74 -10.41 1.70
C LEU A 85 -7.82 -11.30 2.52
N LYS A 86 -6.53 -10.94 2.57
CA LYS A 86 -5.54 -11.47 3.47
C LYS A 86 -4.60 -10.35 3.90
N THR A 87 -4.25 -10.31 5.18
CA THR A 87 -3.26 -9.37 5.70
C THR A 87 -2.05 -10.12 6.26
N PHE A 88 -0.86 -9.69 5.87
CA PHE A 88 0.42 -10.08 6.44
C PHE A 88 0.79 -9.05 7.49
N TRP A 89 1.07 -9.47 8.72
CA TRP A 89 1.39 -8.59 9.83
C TRP A 89 2.32 -9.30 10.83
N GLY A 90 2.98 -8.54 11.70
CA GLY A 90 3.91 -9.07 12.70
C GLY A 90 5.32 -8.53 12.52
N GLU A 91 6.33 -9.39 12.55
CA GLU A 91 7.72 -9.02 12.31
C GLU A 91 7.93 -8.71 10.81
N GLU A 92 8.51 -7.54 10.49
CA GLU A 92 8.57 -7.02 9.12
C GLU A 92 9.24 -7.99 8.13
N LYS A 93 10.32 -8.65 8.53
CA LYS A 93 11.01 -9.60 7.65
C LYS A 93 10.13 -10.79 7.30
N SER A 94 9.33 -11.28 8.25
CA SER A 94 8.35 -12.36 8.03
C SER A 94 7.24 -11.90 7.09
N ILE A 95 6.69 -10.69 7.30
CA ILE A 95 5.70 -10.08 6.39
C ILE A 95 6.21 -10.08 4.94
N LEU A 96 7.45 -9.62 4.74
CA LEU A 96 8.06 -9.51 3.42
C LEU A 96 8.32 -10.87 2.77
N ILE A 97 8.76 -11.88 3.53
CA ILE A 97 8.97 -13.25 3.05
C ILE A 97 7.64 -13.88 2.62
N ASP A 98 6.62 -13.78 3.45
CA ASP A 98 5.30 -14.35 3.17
C ASP A 98 4.64 -13.68 1.95
N PHE A 99 4.76 -12.35 1.85
CA PHE A 99 4.28 -11.62 0.67
C PHE A 99 5.06 -11.99 -0.60
N SER A 100 6.39 -12.15 -0.50
CA SER A 100 7.22 -12.64 -1.60
C SER A 100 6.78 -14.02 -2.07
N SER A 101 6.49 -14.93 -1.14
CA SER A 101 5.98 -16.29 -1.45
C SER A 101 4.64 -16.23 -2.16
N LEU A 102 3.69 -15.39 -1.70
CA LEU A 102 2.41 -15.17 -2.38
C LEU A 102 2.61 -14.75 -3.84
N LEU A 103 3.49 -13.78 -4.09
CA LEU A 103 3.75 -13.28 -5.44
C LEU A 103 4.35 -14.35 -6.35
N ASN A 104 5.34 -15.09 -5.85
CA ASN A 104 6.05 -16.12 -6.62
C ASN A 104 5.19 -17.34 -6.91
N GLU A 105 4.34 -17.76 -5.98
CA GLU A 105 3.52 -18.96 -6.11
C GLU A 105 2.22 -18.71 -6.88
N HIS A 106 1.57 -17.58 -6.64
CA HIS A 106 0.21 -17.35 -7.14
C HIS A 106 0.09 -16.22 -8.17
N PHE A 107 0.99 -15.23 -8.15
CA PHE A 107 0.90 -14.05 -9.02
C PHE A 107 2.15 -13.87 -9.92
N SER A 108 2.88 -14.93 -10.21
CA SER A 108 4.13 -14.87 -11.01
C SER A 108 3.91 -14.71 -12.52
N LYS A 109 2.73 -14.99 -13.07
CA LYS A 109 2.50 -14.98 -14.51
C LYS A 109 2.61 -13.57 -15.11
N PRO A 110 3.09 -13.41 -16.37
CA PRO A 110 3.24 -12.09 -17.00
C PRO A 110 1.95 -11.25 -17.03
N TYR A 111 0.79 -11.89 -17.13
CA TYR A 111 -0.52 -11.22 -17.14
C TYR A 111 -1.04 -10.84 -15.76
N HIS A 112 -0.45 -11.32 -14.67
CA HIS A 112 -0.81 -10.89 -13.33
C HIS A 112 -0.28 -9.48 -13.06
N LEU A 113 -1.15 -8.63 -12.52
CA LEU A 113 -0.85 -7.23 -12.22
C LEU A 113 -1.05 -6.96 -10.73
N LEU A 114 -0.28 -6.05 -10.20
CA LEU A 114 -0.55 -5.45 -8.89
C LEU A 114 -1.39 -4.19 -9.13
N CYS A 115 -2.25 -3.84 -8.15
CA CYS A 115 -3.05 -2.63 -8.17
C CYS A 115 -3.06 -1.99 -6.79
N ALA A 116 -2.72 -0.70 -6.72
CA ALA A 116 -2.77 0.09 -5.49
C ALA A 116 -3.25 1.52 -5.81
N HIS A 117 -3.36 2.38 -4.79
CA HIS A 117 -3.66 3.79 -4.96
C HIS A 117 -2.41 4.63 -4.65
N ASN A 118 -1.83 5.28 -5.63
CA ASN A 118 -0.50 5.89 -5.56
C ASN A 118 0.63 4.86 -5.34
N GLY A 119 0.36 3.59 -5.63
CA GLY A 119 1.28 2.49 -5.31
C GLY A 119 2.53 2.45 -6.16
N LYS A 120 2.50 2.99 -7.37
CA LYS A 120 3.71 3.11 -8.22
C LYS A 120 4.74 4.07 -7.63
N GLU A 121 4.28 5.08 -6.89
CA GLU A 121 5.15 6.06 -6.22
C GLU A 121 5.46 5.68 -4.78
N PHE A 122 4.58 4.91 -4.10
CA PHE A 122 4.73 4.58 -2.68
C PHE A 122 4.83 3.07 -2.42
N ASP A 123 3.74 2.31 -2.49
CA ASP A 123 3.68 0.91 -2.00
C ASP A 123 4.72 0.00 -2.64
N PHE A 124 4.74 -0.08 -3.97
CA PHE A 124 5.63 -1.01 -4.67
C PHE A 124 7.11 -0.70 -4.45
N PRO A 125 7.58 0.54 -4.60
CA PRO A 125 8.98 0.88 -4.32
C PRO A 125 9.32 0.80 -2.83
N PHE A 126 8.38 1.06 -1.92
CA PHE A 126 8.62 0.92 -0.48
C PHE A 126 8.88 -0.55 -0.13
N ILE A 127 7.98 -1.46 -0.51
CA ILE A 127 8.13 -2.90 -0.30
C ILE A 127 9.45 -3.40 -0.90
N ALA A 128 9.75 -3.04 -2.15
CA ALA A 128 10.97 -3.47 -2.83
C ALA A 128 12.24 -3.00 -2.09
N ARG A 129 12.28 -1.74 -1.65
CA ARG A 129 13.41 -1.21 -0.86
C ARG A 129 13.56 -1.94 0.49
N ARG A 130 12.43 -2.18 1.20
CA ARG A 130 12.48 -2.92 2.46
C ARG A 130 12.94 -4.35 2.27
N MET A 131 12.53 -5.05 1.19
CA MET A 131 13.06 -6.37 0.86
C MET A 131 14.58 -6.34 0.66
N ILE A 132 15.11 -5.34 -0.06
CA ILE A 132 16.57 -5.19 -0.25
C ILE A 132 17.27 -4.93 1.10
N ILE A 133 16.73 -4.05 1.95
CA ILE A 133 17.28 -3.77 3.28
C ILE A 133 17.35 -5.03 4.14
N HIS A 134 16.35 -5.91 4.03
CA HIS A 134 16.31 -7.21 4.74
C HIS A 134 17.06 -8.35 4.04
N ASN A 135 17.76 -8.09 2.92
CA ASN A 135 18.44 -9.09 2.09
C ASN A 135 17.50 -10.18 1.57
N ILE A 136 16.27 -9.81 1.20
CA ILE A 136 15.27 -10.69 0.59
C ILE A 136 15.34 -10.51 -0.93
N VAL A 137 15.35 -11.64 -1.66
CA VAL A 137 15.34 -11.63 -3.13
C VAL A 137 14.03 -11.04 -3.64
N LEU A 138 14.11 -10.03 -4.52
CA LEU A 138 12.94 -9.40 -5.08
C LEU A 138 12.16 -10.36 -5.99
N PRO A 139 10.85 -10.54 -5.77
CA PRO A 139 9.98 -11.14 -6.76
C PRO A 139 10.01 -10.35 -8.08
N GLU A 140 9.89 -11.04 -9.22
CA GLU A 140 9.89 -10.39 -10.54
C GLU A 140 8.87 -9.25 -10.63
N LYS A 141 7.70 -9.42 -9.99
CA LYS A 141 6.62 -8.40 -9.95
C LYS A 141 7.05 -7.08 -9.31
N LEU A 142 7.96 -7.11 -8.36
CA LEU A 142 8.45 -5.91 -7.68
C LEU A 142 9.78 -5.41 -8.24
N ASN A 143 10.42 -6.18 -9.12
CA ASN A 143 11.71 -5.78 -9.69
C ASN A 143 11.51 -4.74 -10.82
N SER A 144 11.44 -3.48 -10.41
CA SER A 144 11.35 -2.33 -11.30
C SER A 144 12.65 -1.55 -11.44
N ILE A 145 13.80 -2.13 -11.02
CA ILE A 145 15.10 -1.47 -11.10
C ILE A 145 15.40 -1.06 -12.54
N GLY A 146 15.72 0.22 -12.73
CA GLY A 146 16.06 0.81 -14.03
C GLY A 146 14.88 1.05 -14.97
N ARG A 147 13.66 0.69 -14.59
CA ARG A 147 12.45 0.97 -15.39
C ARG A 147 11.98 2.40 -15.16
N LYS A 148 11.45 3.00 -16.23
CA LYS A 148 10.75 4.28 -16.12
C LYS A 148 9.32 4.07 -15.59
N PRO A 149 8.68 5.07 -14.97
CA PRO A 149 7.33 4.92 -14.39
C PRO A 149 6.29 4.33 -15.35
N TRP A 150 6.33 4.71 -16.62
CA TRP A 150 5.41 4.21 -17.64
C TRP A 150 5.72 2.80 -18.17
N GLU A 151 6.88 2.25 -17.84
CA GLU A 151 7.27 0.86 -18.17
C GLU A 151 6.84 -0.13 -17.07
N ILE A 152 6.37 0.38 -15.91
CA ILE A 152 5.84 -0.45 -14.82
C ILE A 152 4.43 -0.88 -15.19
N PRO A 153 4.17 -2.19 -15.41
CA PRO A 153 2.91 -2.68 -15.96
C PRO A 153 1.75 -2.63 -14.96
N HIS A 154 2.04 -2.39 -13.69
CA HIS A 154 1.07 -2.42 -12.62
C HIS A 154 0.06 -1.29 -12.71
N LEU A 155 -1.09 -1.49 -12.08
CA LEU A 155 -2.18 -0.54 -12.03
C LEU A 155 -2.02 0.39 -10.83
N ASP A 156 -2.38 1.64 -11.04
CA ASP A 156 -2.46 2.65 -10.01
C ASP A 156 -3.76 3.41 -10.21
N THR A 157 -4.69 3.28 -9.26
CA THR A 157 -6.02 3.88 -9.39
C THR A 157 -5.99 5.41 -9.39
N MET A 158 -4.98 6.03 -8.75
CA MET A 158 -4.78 7.47 -8.83
C MET A 158 -4.28 7.89 -10.22
N GLU A 159 -3.33 7.13 -10.80
CA GLU A 159 -2.83 7.38 -12.16
C GLU A 159 -3.96 7.17 -13.20
N LEU A 160 -4.76 6.12 -13.08
CA LEU A 160 -5.91 5.87 -13.95
C LEU A 160 -6.93 7.00 -13.89
N TRP A 161 -7.18 7.56 -12.69
CA TRP A 161 -8.11 8.68 -12.50
C TRP A 161 -7.62 9.99 -13.11
N ARG A 162 -6.33 10.17 -13.27
CA ARG A 162 -5.75 11.39 -13.86
C ARG A 162 -6.13 11.61 -15.31
N PHE A 163 -6.47 10.60 -16.09
CA PHE A 163 -6.76 10.70 -17.52
C PHE A 163 -5.73 11.55 -18.30
N GLY A 164 -4.45 11.49 -17.93
CA GLY A 164 -3.38 12.28 -18.52
C GLY A 164 -3.14 13.65 -17.86
N ASP A 165 -3.91 14.05 -16.85
CA ASP A 165 -3.62 15.23 -16.03
C ASP A 165 -2.68 14.87 -14.87
N TYR A 166 -1.41 15.25 -15.00
CA TYR A 166 -0.37 14.95 -14.01
C TYR A 166 -0.28 15.95 -12.85
N LYS A 167 -1.09 17.01 -12.85
CA LYS A 167 -0.99 18.10 -11.87
C LYS A 167 -1.79 17.88 -10.60
N HIS A 168 -2.72 16.95 -10.60
CA HIS A 168 -3.64 16.75 -9.49
C HIS A 168 -3.41 15.42 -8.78
N PHE A 169 -3.24 15.52 -7.48
CA PHE A 169 -3.28 14.38 -6.56
C PHE A 169 -4.70 14.23 -6.02
N THR A 170 -5.29 13.05 -6.17
CA THR A 170 -6.61 12.75 -5.62
C THR A 170 -6.47 11.63 -4.59
N SER A 171 -6.76 11.91 -3.31
CA SER A 171 -6.69 10.89 -2.25
C SER A 171 -7.74 9.80 -2.45
N LEU A 172 -7.47 8.61 -1.92
CA LEU A 172 -8.39 7.47 -1.93
C LEU A 172 -9.75 7.86 -1.34
N LYS A 173 -9.74 8.56 -0.19
CA LYS A 173 -10.95 9.07 0.49
C LYS A 173 -11.78 10.01 -0.39
N LEU A 174 -11.12 10.94 -1.10
CA LEU A 174 -11.82 11.85 -2.00
C LEU A 174 -12.40 11.10 -3.20
N LEU A 175 -11.61 10.19 -3.78
CA LEU A 175 -12.01 9.45 -4.98
C LEU A 175 -13.19 8.51 -4.69
N THR A 176 -13.17 7.78 -3.58
CA THR A 176 -14.30 6.95 -3.15
C THR A 176 -15.57 7.77 -2.95
N ASN A 177 -15.45 8.94 -2.32
CA ASN A 177 -16.59 9.83 -2.07
C ASN A 177 -17.23 10.30 -3.39
N VAL A 178 -16.45 10.85 -4.32
CA VAL A 178 -16.99 11.39 -5.57
C VAL A 178 -17.54 10.32 -6.50
N LEU A 179 -17.03 9.08 -6.39
CA LEU A 179 -17.53 7.94 -7.16
C LEU A 179 -18.74 7.24 -6.52
N GLY A 180 -19.21 7.73 -5.37
CA GLY A 180 -20.32 7.13 -4.64
C GLY A 180 -20.03 5.68 -4.19
N ILE A 181 -18.76 5.38 -3.86
CA ILE A 181 -18.34 4.10 -3.34
C ILE A 181 -18.60 4.10 -1.83
N PRO A 182 -19.38 3.14 -1.31
CA PRO A 182 -19.57 3.02 0.12
C PRO A 182 -18.21 2.84 0.82
N SER A 183 -17.84 3.79 1.65
CA SER A 183 -16.67 3.67 2.52
C SER A 183 -17.19 3.64 3.95
N PRO A 184 -16.99 2.57 4.71
CA PRO A 184 -17.26 2.59 6.13
C PRO A 184 -16.44 3.73 6.75
N LYS A 185 -17.03 4.43 7.74
CA LYS A 185 -16.30 5.49 8.44
C LYS A 185 -15.01 4.88 9.00
N ASN A 186 -13.88 5.34 8.49
CA ASN A 186 -12.59 5.03 9.08
C ASN A 186 -12.53 5.74 10.43
N ASP A 187 -12.11 5.01 11.45
CA ASP A 187 -11.87 5.54 12.78
C ASP A 187 -10.44 6.12 12.91
N ILE A 188 -9.57 5.83 11.91
CA ILE A 188 -8.22 6.39 11.79
C ILE A 188 -7.96 6.89 10.36
N GLU A 189 -6.96 7.73 10.23
CA GLU A 189 -6.38 8.18 8.96
C GLU A 189 -4.88 7.78 8.92
N GLY A 190 -4.27 7.73 7.74
CA GLY A 190 -2.86 7.36 7.58
C GLY A 190 -1.89 8.16 8.45
N SER A 191 -2.20 9.43 8.74
CA SER A 191 -1.42 10.28 9.66
C SER A 191 -1.45 9.83 11.12
N GLN A 192 -2.42 8.99 11.50
CA GLN A 192 -2.61 8.49 12.87
C GLN A 192 -2.00 7.10 13.07
N VAL A 193 -1.51 6.45 12.02
CA VAL A 193 -0.95 5.08 12.10
C VAL A 193 0.22 5.02 13.09
N TYR A 194 1.09 6.05 13.11
CA TYR A 194 2.16 6.17 14.09
C TYR A 194 1.64 6.13 15.53
N GLU A 195 0.65 6.96 15.83
CA GLU A 195 0.04 7.06 17.17
C GLU A 195 -0.59 5.73 17.59
N VAL A 196 -1.39 5.14 16.70
CA VAL A 196 -2.07 3.86 16.97
C VAL A 196 -1.08 2.72 17.17
N PHE A 197 0.04 2.72 16.42
CA PHE A 197 1.05 1.67 16.52
C PHE A 197 1.89 1.78 17.80
N TYR A 198 2.47 2.97 18.05
CA TYR A 198 3.44 3.14 19.13
C TYR A 198 2.84 3.51 20.47
N ASN A 199 1.75 4.28 20.50
CA ASN A 199 1.17 4.80 21.75
C ASN A 199 -0.07 3.99 22.18
N GLU A 200 -0.94 3.61 21.23
CA GLU A 200 -2.13 2.80 21.57
C GLU A 200 -1.83 1.29 21.50
N ASN A 201 -0.77 0.87 20.80
CA ASN A 201 -0.37 -0.53 20.59
C ASN A 201 -1.51 -1.39 20.00
N ASP A 202 -2.31 -0.81 19.09
CA ASP A 202 -3.47 -1.47 18.46
C ASP A 202 -3.22 -1.75 16.96
N VAL A 203 -2.39 -2.76 16.69
CA VAL A 203 -2.10 -3.19 15.33
C VAL A 203 -3.34 -3.69 14.59
N HIS A 204 -4.32 -4.27 15.29
CA HIS A 204 -5.53 -4.79 14.65
C HIS A 204 -6.40 -3.68 14.06
N ARG A 205 -6.39 -2.50 14.67
CA ARG A 205 -7.06 -1.32 14.15
C ARG A 205 -6.41 -0.84 12.85
N ILE A 206 -5.07 -0.89 12.78
CA ILE A 206 -4.30 -0.59 11.57
C ILE A 206 -4.60 -1.60 10.45
N ILE A 207 -4.62 -2.90 10.76
CA ILE A 207 -4.97 -3.97 9.81
C ILE A 207 -6.35 -3.72 9.19
N LYS A 208 -7.35 -3.43 10.02
CA LYS A 208 -8.71 -3.15 9.53
C LYS A 208 -8.77 -1.92 8.63
N TYR A 209 -7.97 -0.90 8.93
CA TYR A 209 -7.85 0.28 8.09
C TYR A 209 -7.27 -0.08 6.73
N CYS A 210 -6.12 -0.75 6.69
CA CYS A 210 -5.45 -1.22 5.47
C CYS A 210 -6.34 -2.15 4.61
N GLU A 211 -7.07 -3.10 5.23
CA GLU A 211 -8.03 -3.98 4.52
C GLU A 211 -9.16 -3.20 3.84
N ARG A 212 -9.67 -2.15 4.49
CA ARG A 212 -10.70 -1.28 3.91
C ARG A 212 -10.18 -0.51 2.70
N ASP A 213 -8.93 -0.05 2.77
CA ASP A 213 -8.31 0.65 1.66
C ASP A 213 -8.09 -0.29 0.47
N VAL A 214 -7.72 -1.56 0.68
CA VAL A 214 -7.68 -2.59 -0.39
C VAL A 214 -9.05 -2.79 -1.04
N VAL A 215 -10.12 -2.87 -0.26
CA VAL A 215 -11.50 -2.97 -0.81
C VAL A 215 -11.84 -1.73 -1.61
N ALA A 216 -11.53 -0.54 -1.09
CA ALA A 216 -11.78 0.73 -1.77
C ALA A 216 -11.04 0.82 -3.12
N ILE A 217 -9.78 0.38 -3.18
CA ILE A 217 -9.00 0.31 -4.42
C ILE A 217 -9.67 -0.60 -5.45
N ALA A 218 -10.14 -1.78 -5.02
CA ALA A 218 -10.86 -2.71 -5.89
C ALA A 218 -12.17 -2.12 -6.41
N GLN A 219 -12.95 -1.47 -5.54
CA GLN A 219 -14.20 -0.78 -5.90
C GLN A 219 -13.96 0.35 -6.92
N ILE A 220 -12.88 1.13 -6.75
CA ILE A 220 -12.50 2.17 -7.71
C ILE A 220 -12.18 1.55 -9.08
N LEU A 221 -11.38 0.49 -9.12
CA LEU A 221 -11.05 -0.17 -10.38
C LEU A 221 -12.30 -0.71 -11.07
N LEU A 222 -13.23 -1.35 -10.34
CA LEU A 222 -14.51 -1.80 -10.87
C LEU A 222 -15.33 -0.63 -11.42
N ARG A 223 -15.38 0.49 -10.72
CA ARG A 223 -16.08 1.70 -11.18
C ARG A 223 -15.47 2.25 -12.47
N LEU A 224 -14.15 2.32 -12.56
CA LEU A 224 -13.43 2.75 -13.77
C LEU A 224 -13.66 1.79 -14.95
N LYS A 225 -13.81 0.49 -14.67
CA LYS A 225 -14.19 -0.52 -15.67
C LYS A 225 -15.68 -0.49 -16.03
N GLN A 226 -16.50 0.31 -15.36
CA GLN A 226 -17.97 0.34 -15.50
C GLN A 226 -18.63 -1.01 -15.14
N GLU A 227 -18.03 -1.75 -14.22
CA GLU A 227 -18.56 -3.00 -13.67
C GLU A 227 -19.31 -2.77 -12.37
N ALA A 228 -20.14 -3.74 -11.98
CA ALA A 228 -20.87 -3.69 -10.72
C ALA A 228 -19.92 -3.73 -9.53
N LEU A 229 -20.14 -2.85 -8.54
CA LEU A 229 -19.37 -2.83 -7.30
C LEU A 229 -19.54 -4.15 -6.52
N LEU A 230 -18.56 -4.46 -5.66
CA LEU A 230 -18.65 -5.55 -4.71
C LEU A 230 -19.71 -5.26 -3.66
N LYS A 231 -20.50 -6.26 -3.31
CA LYS A 231 -21.40 -6.26 -2.15
C LYS A 231 -20.64 -6.76 -0.92
N ASP A 232 -21.06 -6.39 0.27
CA ASP A 232 -20.45 -6.88 1.52
C ASP A 232 -20.46 -8.41 1.61
N SER A 233 -21.52 -9.06 1.07
CA SER A 233 -21.63 -10.52 1.01
C SER A 233 -20.64 -11.21 0.05
N GLU A 234 -19.99 -10.45 -0.82
CA GLU A 234 -18.96 -10.94 -1.76
C GLU A 234 -17.54 -10.78 -1.20
N ILE A 235 -17.38 -10.15 -0.02
CA ILE A 235 -16.10 -9.90 0.62
C ILE A 235 -15.88 -10.89 1.76
N SER A 236 -14.74 -11.57 1.75
CA SER A 236 -14.37 -12.51 2.78
C SER A 236 -12.91 -12.29 3.20
N THR A 237 -12.65 -12.26 4.50
CA THR A 237 -11.29 -12.16 5.05
C THR A 237 -10.79 -13.55 5.44
N VAL A 238 -9.56 -13.87 5.03
CA VAL A 238 -8.88 -15.06 5.52
C VAL A 238 -8.51 -14.80 6.98
N PRO A 239 -8.84 -15.68 7.93
CA PRO A 239 -8.49 -15.48 9.34
C PRO A 239 -6.99 -15.23 9.53
N LEU A 240 -6.68 -14.33 10.46
CA LEU A 240 -5.31 -13.96 10.89
C LEU A 240 -4.63 -15.08 11.64
#